data_b1346445becec1d124754ae3ec9a5212
#
_entry.id   b1346445becec1d124754ae3ec9a5212
#
_cell.length_a   1.000
_cell.length_b   1.000
_cell.length_c   1.000
_cell.angle_alpha   90.00
_cell.angle_beta   90.00
_cell.angle_gamma   90.00
#
_symmetry.space_group_name_H-M   'P 1'
#
loop_
_entity.id
_entity.type
_entity.pdbx_description
1 polymer ?
#
loop_
_entity_poly.entity_id
_entity_poly.type
_entity_poly.pdbx_seq_one_letter_code
_entity_poly.pdbx_strand_id
1 'polypeptide(L)'
;MVCALEDVDPTAQQEQSKHAFHRTTIPESRRQLVLAISHWKSDSVPESEEPCPRLSKYSIATSRKTPKNRHFPYQEARLFAAHEATLCISPFFAAACCRAQAQSPSPDSPNKRISISLPDEQPEILSCILEYLYKGDYTPRAIYNRHRETWELENTGPDTNGQTTNATIFHHATGSVILRDTAVYCAAQKYGLEPLKRLALRKQGLHSGIQCSTILSSARYAYANTPDDESKLRAHYLALIIRCRSTFKRSGTMQMEMEKGGKLFFDLFVAMCNHMDDLAIAKSSLA
;
A
#
# COMPACT_ATOMS: atom_id res chain seq x y z
N MET A 1 -30.65 5.89 8.03
CA MET A 1 -29.52 6.70 8.53
C MET A 1 -28.64 6.98 7.32
N VAL A 2 -28.88 8.11 6.68
CA VAL A 2 -28.24 8.52 5.42
C VAL A 2 -26.83 8.94 5.75
N CYS A 3 -25.81 8.21 5.31
CA CYS A 3 -24.46 8.76 5.21
C CYS A 3 -24.44 9.60 3.93
N ALA A 4 -24.80 10.88 4.07
CA ALA A 4 -24.40 11.88 3.10
C ALA A 4 -22.88 11.86 2.99
N LEU A 5 -22.37 11.66 1.78
CA LEU A 5 -21.03 12.06 1.43
C LEU A 5 -21.07 13.59 1.46
N GLU A 6 -20.74 14.17 2.61
CA GLU A 6 -20.51 15.59 2.71
C GLU A 6 -19.37 15.94 1.74
N ASP A 7 -19.67 16.83 0.82
CA ASP A 7 -18.70 17.54 0.02
C ASP A 7 -17.77 18.27 0.98
N VAL A 8 -16.62 17.66 1.28
CA VAL A 8 -15.60 18.27 2.12
C VAL A 8 -14.93 19.36 1.30
N ASP A 9 -15.19 20.60 1.70
CA ASP A 9 -14.63 21.81 1.12
C ASP A 9 -13.11 21.67 0.87
N PRO A 10 -12.65 21.71 -0.39
CA PRO A 10 -11.25 21.52 -0.74
C PRO A 10 -10.32 22.58 -0.11
N THR A 11 -10.85 23.75 0.27
CA THR A 11 -10.08 24.83 0.90
C THR A 11 -9.68 24.51 2.33
N ALA A 12 -10.53 23.86 3.12
CA ALA A 12 -10.23 23.46 4.50
C ALA A 12 -9.15 22.37 4.58
N GLN A 13 -9.10 21.49 3.57
CA GLN A 13 -8.07 20.46 3.49
C GLN A 13 -6.69 21.00 3.06
N GLN A 14 -6.66 22.11 2.34
CA GLN A 14 -5.42 22.76 1.90
C GLN A 14 -4.69 23.44 3.07
N GLU A 15 -5.40 24.00 4.03
CA GLU A 15 -4.82 24.59 5.25
C GLU A 15 -4.32 23.52 6.21
N GLN A 16 -5.05 22.42 6.40
CA GLN A 16 -4.59 21.29 7.24
C GLN A 16 -3.36 20.60 6.67
N SER A 17 -3.21 20.55 5.34
CA SER A 17 -2.00 20.00 4.69
C SER A 17 -0.78 20.91 4.86
N LYS A 18 -0.96 22.23 4.96
CA LYS A 18 0.15 23.18 5.19
C LYS A 18 0.63 23.19 6.64
N HIS A 19 -0.24 22.90 7.61
CA HIS A 19 0.13 22.85 9.02
C HIS A 19 0.72 21.51 9.49
N ALA A 20 0.55 20.42 8.74
CA ALA A 20 1.10 19.11 9.10
C ALA A 20 2.59 18.94 8.76
N PHE A 21 3.18 19.82 7.96
CA PHE A 21 4.60 19.85 7.67
C PHE A 21 5.32 20.99 8.39
N HIS A 22 5.17 21.10 9.71
CA HIS A 22 6.26 21.66 10.48
C HIS A 22 7.47 20.75 10.26
N ARG A 23 8.50 21.28 9.60
CA ARG A 23 9.85 20.73 9.61
C ARG A 23 10.25 20.55 11.09
N THR A 24 9.89 19.41 11.65
CA THR A 24 10.54 18.95 12.86
C THR A 24 11.99 18.76 12.44
N THR A 25 12.85 19.64 12.90
CA THR A 25 14.31 19.49 12.82
C THR A 25 14.59 18.10 13.37
N ILE A 26 14.91 17.17 12.49
CA ILE A 26 15.25 15.80 12.85
C ILE A 26 16.50 15.90 13.73
N PRO A 27 16.45 15.49 15.01
CA PRO A 27 17.64 15.48 15.82
C PRO A 27 18.69 14.61 15.14
N GLU A 28 19.92 15.07 15.11
CA GLU A 28 21.09 14.43 14.48
C GLU A 28 21.46 13.09 15.15
N SER A 29 20.52 12.19 15.31
CA SER A 29 20.84 10.82 15.67
C SER A 29 21.30 10.09 14.38
N ARG A 30 22.62 10.05 14.17
CA ARG A 30 23.27 9.39 13.04
C ARG A 30 23.19 7.85 13.07
N ARG A 31 22.32 7.27 13.90
CA ARG A 31 22.20 5.81 13.96
C ARG A 31 21.44 5.31 12.73
N GLN A 32 22.13 4.54 11.91
CA GLN A 32 21.53 3.81 10.80
C GLN A 32 21.05 2.45 11.29
N LEU A 33 19.82 2.12 10.93
CA LEU A 33 19.22 0.81 11.14
C LEU A 33 19.22 0.04 9.83
N VAL A 34 19.31 -1.28 9.92
CA VAL A 34 19.18 -2.17 8.79
C VAL A 34 17.86 -2.93 8.91
N LEU A 35 16.99 -2.79 7.91
CA LEU A 35 15.77 -3.56 7.77
C LEU A 35 16.06 -4.76 6.86
N ALA A 36 15.82 -5.97 7.33
CA ALA A 36 16.03 -7.20 6.58
C ALA A 36 14.68 -7.80 6.20
N ILE A 37 14.46 -7.98 4.91
CA ILE A 37 13.33 -8.72 4.36
C ILE A 37 13.86 -10.04 3.84
N SER A 38 13.38 -11.15 4.39
CA SER A 38 13.67 -12.48 3.89
C SER A 38 12.52 -12.90 2.96
N HIS A 39 12.84 -13.20 1.72
CA HIS A 39 11.84 -13.60 0.73
C HIS A 39 12.00 -15.08 0.39
N TRP A 40 10.90 -15.84 0.42
CA TRP A 40 10.86 -17.21 -0.06
C TRP A 40 10.69 -17.21 -1.58
N LYS A 41 11.67 -17.67 -2.35
CA LYS A 41 11.45 -17.95 -3.78
C LYS A 41 10.70 -19.27 -3.91
N SER A 42 9.48 -19.21 -4.43
CA SER A 42 8.81 -20.38 -5.00
C SER A 42 9.42 -20.68 -6.37
N ASP A 43 9.84 -21.92 -6.61
CA ASP A 43 10.61 -22.37 -7.80
C ASP A 43 9.82 -22.38 -9.12
N SER A 44 8.80 -21.51 -9.32
CA SER A 44 7.96 -21.57 -10.50
C SER A 44 7.54 -20.20 -11.03
N VAL A 45 8.51 -19.33 -11.37
CA VAL A 45 8.24 -18.13 -12.20
C VAL A 45 9.34 -17.99 -13.24
N PRO A 46 9.04 -17.90 -14.56
CA PRO A 46 10.06 -17.70 -15.59
C PRO A 46 10.71 -16.33 -15.44
N GLU A 47 12.01 -16.35 -15.52
CA GLU A 47 12.94 -15.24 -15.47
C GLU A 47 12.75 -14.32 -16.69
N SER A 48 12.01 -13.22 -16.53
CA SER A 48 12.00 -12.12 -17.48
C SER A 48 11.56 -10.83 -16.77
N GLU A 49 12.46 -10.23 -15.98
CA GLU A 49 12.31 -8.83 -15.58
C GLU A 49 13.68 -8.17 -15.50
N GLU A 50 13.91 -7.20 -16.38
CA GLU A 50 15.02 -6.27 -16.29
C GLU A 50 14.89 -5.39 -15.03
N PRO A 51 15.99 -5.07 -14.34
CA PRO A 51 15.96 -4.27 -13.13
C PRO A 51 15.57 -2.83 -13.46
N CYS A 52 14.56 -2.32 -12.77
CA CYS A 52 14.08 -0.94 -12.88
C CYS A 52 15.22 0.06 -12.57
N PRO A 53 15.62 0.97 -13.51
CA PRO A 53 16.88 1.74 -13.40
C PRO A 53 16.84 2.95 -12.44
N ARG A 54 15.81 3.15 -11.64
CA ARG A 54 15.61 4.39 -10.87
C ARG A 54 15.90 4.33 -9.36
N LEU A 55 16.35 3.19 -8.82
CA LEU A 55 16.69 3.05 -7.40
C LEU A 55 18.18 3.32 -7.06
N SER A 56 18.94 3.88 -7.99
CA SER A 56 20.40 4.11 -7.90
C SER A 56 20.87 5.13 -6.85
N LYS A 57 19.99 5.77 -6.10
CA LYS A 57 20.39 6.79 -5.09
C LYS A 57 20.37 6.31 -3.64
N TYR A 58 19.90 5.10 -3.40
CA TYR A 58 19.95 4.50 -2.06
C TYR A 58 20.93 3.33 -2.15
N SER A 59 22.07 3.43 -1.47
CA SER A 59 23.13 2.42 -1.49
C SER A 59 22.59 1.05 -1.06
N ILE A 60 22.33 0.19 -2.03
CA ILE A 60 22.01 -1.23 -1.81
C ILE A 60 23.34 -1.94 -1.66
N ALA A 61 23.79 -2.15 -0.43
CA ALA A 61 24.94 -2.98 -0.18
C ALA A 61 24.55 -4.47 -0.30
N THR A 62 24.70 -5.04 -1.49
CA THR A 62 24.69 -6.50 -1.67
C THR A 62 25.99 -7.08 -1.16
N SER A 63 26.02 -7.49 0.10
CA SER A 63 27.16 -8.22 0.65
C SER A 63 27.03 -9.71 0.33
N ARG A 64 27.71 -10.17 -0.71
CA ARG A 64 27.94 -11.61 -0.95
C ARG A 64 29.00 -12.11 0.00
N LYS A 65 28.61 -12.81 1.07
CA LYS A 65 29.46 -13.74 1.78
C LYS A 65 28.84 -15.12 1.70
N THR A 66 29.40 -15.98 0.87
CA THR A 66 29.04 -17.39 0.76
C THR A 66 29.72 -18.19 1.88
N PRO A 67 28.97 -18.86 2.76
CA PRO A 67 29.47 -20.01 3.50
C PRO A 67 29.28 -21.27 2.64
N LYS A 68 30.37 -22.00 2.43
CA LYS A 68 30.34 -23.32 1.78
C LYS A 68 29.59 -24.33 2.66
N ASN A 69 28.70 -25.13 2.01
CA ASN A 69 28.01 -26.32 2.48
C ASN A 69 26.85 -26.16 3.45
N ARG A 70 25.65 -26.02 2.84
CA ARG A 70 24.45 -26.86 3.10
C ARG A 70 23.39 -26.45 2.06
N HIS A 71 22.77 -27.42 1.44
CA HIS A 71 21.71 -27.25 0.45
C HIS A 71 20.43 -26.72 1.16
N PHE A 72 20.34 -25.40 1.34
CA PHE A 72 19.12 -24.70 1.73
C PHE A 72 18.67 -23.88 0.53
N PRO A 73 17.36 -23.80 0.23
CA PRO A 73 16.86 -22.92 -0.82
C PRO A 73 17.33 -21.48 -0.51
N TYR A 74 17.93 -20.84 -1.48
CA TYR A 74 18.51 -19.50 -1.35
C TYR A 74 17.43 -18.49 -0.94
N GLN A 75 17.51 -18.04 0.28
CA GLN A 75 16.71 -16.95 0.82
C GLN A 75 17.47 -15.65 0.50
N GLU A 76 17.12 -14.98 -0.59
CA GLU A 76 17.64 -13.66 -0.87
C GLU A 76 17.03 -12.65 0.10
N ALA A 77 17.78 -12.27 1.12
CA ALA A 77 17.38 -11.18 2.01
C ALA A 77 17.69 -9.85 1.35
N ARG A 78 16.66 -9.03 1.10
CA ARG A 78 16.86 -7.62 0.72
C ARG A 78 17.05 -6.77 1.96
N LEU A 79 18.11 -5.94 1.96
CA LEU A 79 18.47 -5.09 3.07
C LEU A 79 18.22 -3.62 2.71
N PHE A 80 17.54 -2.91 3.61
CA PHE A 80 17.30 -1.48 3.51
C PHE A 80 17.97 -0.79 4.69
N ALA A 81 18.69 0.31 4.42
CA ALA A 81 19.25 1.16 5.44
C ALA A 81 18.33 2.37 5.65
N ALA A 82 18.01 2.66 6.90
CA ALA A 82 17.18 3.81 7.25
C ALA A 82 17.66 4.46 8.56
N HIS A 83 17.36 5.75 8.75
CA HIS A 83 17.67 6.47 9.97
C HIS A 83 16.66 6.13 11.06
N GLU A 84 17.15 5.84 12.26
CA GLU A 84 16.31 5.52 13.43
C GLU A 84 15.23 6.59 13.66
N ALA A 85 15.63 7.86 13.67
CA ALA A 85 14.70 8.97 13.89
C ALA A 85 13.55 9.01 12.87
N THR A 86 13.83 8.66 11.60
CA THR A 86 12.81 8.61 10.55
C THR A 86 11.88 7.42 10.72
N LEU A 87 12.42 6.25 11.09
CA LEU A 87 11.61 5.06 11.34
C LEU A 87 10.71 5.20 12.56
N CYS A 88 11.21 5.84 13.62
CA CYS A 88 10.46 6.05 14.88
C CYS A 88 9.25 6.99 14.75
N ILE A 89 9.02 7.62 13.58
CA ILE A 89 7.74 8.26 13.23
C ILE A 89 6.60 7.23 13.26
N SER A 90 6.89 5.98 12.90
CA SER A 90 5.96 4.86 13.01
C SER A 90 6.01 4.26 14.42
N PRO A 91 4.86 4.13 15.11
CA PRO A 91 4.81 3.47 16.42
C PRO A 91 5.32 2.02 16.38
N PHE A 92 5.05 1.32 15.30
CA PHE A 92 5.52 -0.05 15.10
C PHE A 92 7.06 -0.12 15.06
N PHE A 93 7.69 0.73 14.25
CA PHE A 93 9.14 0.74 14.14
C PHE A 93 9.80 1.30 15.41
N ALA A 94 9.19 2.27 16.09
CA ALA A 94 9.68 2.75 17.39
C ALA A 94 9.73 1.61 18.42
N ALA A 95 8.66 0.83 18.54
CA ALA A 95 8.62 -0.33 19.42
C ALA A 95 9.61 -1.43 19.00
N ALA A 96 9.80 -1.63 17.70
CA ALA A 96 10.77 -2.60 17.16
C ALA A 96 12.22 -2.17 17.46
N CYS A 97 12.54 -0.88 17.34
CA CYS A 97 13.85 -0.32 17.70
C CYS A 97 14.14 -0.52 19.20
N CYS A 98 13.20 -0.18 20.08
CA CYS A 98 13.34 -0.37 21.52
C CYS A 98 13.59 -1.85 21.88
N ARG A 99 12.84 -2.78 21.26
CA ARG A 99 13.04 -4.22 21.49
C ARG A 99 14.41 -4.69 21.02
N ALA A 100 14.85 -4.26 19.84
CA ALA A 100 16.15 -4.64 19.30
C ALA A 100 17.32 -4.06 20.12
N GLN A 101 17.15 -2.90 20.73
CA GLN A 101 18.11 -2.31 21.67
C GLN A 101 18.18 -3.12 22.97
N ALA A 102 17.03 -3.50 23.54
CA ALA A 102 16.95 -4.24 24.79
C ALA A 102 17.54 -5.67 24.69
N GLN A 103 17.45 -6.30 23.54
CA GLN A 103 17.98 -7.66 23.30
C GLN A 103 19.50 -7.69 23.07
N SER A 104 20.15 -6.56 23.13
CA SER A 104 21.56 -6.48 22.84
C SER A 104 22.43 -6.60 24.09
N PRO A 105 23.35 -7.55 24.15
CA PRO A 105 24.14 -7.88 25.34
C PRO A 105 25.19 -6.85 25.75
N SER A 106 25.43 -5.79 24.96
CA SER A 106 26.42 -4.76 25.30
C SER A 106 25.94 -3.36 24.91
N PRO A 107 25.68 -2.45 25.87
CA PRO A 107 25.20 -1.10 25.61
C PRO A 107 26.24 -0.17 24.99
N ASP A 108 27.54 -0.45 25.11
CA ASP A 108 28.63 0.53 24.89
C ASP A 108 29.34 0.42 23.55
N SER A 109 28.85 -0.37 22.58
CA SER A 109 29.51 -0.44 21.26
C SER A 109 28.99 0.70 20.35
N PRO A 110 29.82 1.72 20.03
CA PRO A 110 29.41 2.89 19.23
C PRO A 110 29.06 2.55 17.78
N ASN A 111 29.37 1.33 17.30
CA ASN A 111 29.16 0.89 15.91
C ASN A 111 28.09 -0.18 15.75
N LYS A 112 27.19 -0.31 16.72
CA LYS A 112 26.17 -1.35 16.70
C LYS A 112 25.10 -1.07 15.66
N ARG A 113 25.05 -1.89 14.64
CA ARG A 113 23.97 -1.92 13.66
C ARG A 113 22.78 -2.66 14.23
N ILE A 114 21.70 -1.97 14.46
CA ILE A 114 20.42 -2.58 14.84
C ILE A 114 19.80 -3.14 13.56
N SER A 115 19.42 -4.41 13.57
CA SER A 115 18.71 -5.06 12.47
C SER A 115 17.29 -5.39 12.89
N ILE A 116 16.32 -4.99 12.08
CA ILE A 116 14.91 -5.33 12.25
C ILE A 116 14.52 -6.28 11.12
N SER A 117 14.05 -7.47 11.46
CA SER A 117 13.58 -8.45 10.48
C SER A 117 12.10 -8.26 10.20
N LEU A 118 11.74 -8.23 8.90
CA LEU A 118 10.39 -8.08 8.38
C LEU A 118 10.10 -9.21 7.37
N PRO A 119 9.92 -10.47 7.86
CA PRO A 119 9.86 -11.63 6.97
C PRO A 119 8.64 -11.64 6.06
N ASP A 120 7.52 -11.02 6.50
CA ASP A 120 6.23 -11.04 5.79
C ASP A 120 6.02 -9.81 4.90
N GLU A 121 7.01 -8.92 4.80
CA GLU A 121 6.87 -7.69 4.03
C GLU A 121 7.46 -7.81 2.65
N GLN A 122 6.82 -7.19 1.67
CA GLN A 122 7.38 -7.12 0.32
C GLN A 122 8.35 -5.95 0.17
N PRO A 123 9.49 -6.16 -0.50
CA PRO A 123 10.49 -5.12 -0.70
C PRO A 123 9.93 -3.86 -1.37
N GLU A 124 9.05 -4.03 -2.37
CA GLU A 124 8.43 -2.94 -3.11
C GLU A 124 7.53 -2.08 -2.20
N ILE A 125 6.80 -2.72 -1.28
CA ILE A 125 5.92 -2.03 -0.33
C ILE A 125 6.75 -1.30 0.73
N LEU A 126 7.77 -1.96 1.28
CA LEU A 126 8.67 -1.31 2.23
C LEU A 126 9.38 -0.11 1.59
N SER A 127 9.77 -0.21 0.31
CA SER A 127 10.36 0.91 -0.43
C SER A 127 9.40 2.12 -0.49
N CYS A 128 8.10 1.90 -0.78
CA CYS A 128 7.09 2.97 -0.77
C CYS A 128 6.94 3.60 0.62
N ILE A 129 6.94 2.78 1.68
CA ILE A 129 6.83 3.26 3.06
C ILE A 129 8.04 4.11 3.44
N LEU A 130 9.26 3.64 3.13
CA LEU A 130 10.47 4.39 3.39
C LEU A 130 10.50 5.69 2.58
N GLU A 131 10.13 5.64 1.30
CA GLU A 131 10.04 6.86 0.48
C GLU A 131 9.07 7.88 1.10
N TYR A 132 7.90 7.43 1.56
CA TYR A 132 6.95 8.28 2.26
C TYR A 132 7.53 8.88 3.55
N LEU A 133 8.19 8.08 4.38
CA LEU A 133 8.78 8.56 5.63
C LEU A 133 9.85 9.64 5.42
N TYR A 134 10.59 9.59 4.29
CA TYR A 134 11.60 10.58 3.96
C TYR A 134 11.08 11.78 3.18
N LYS A 135 10.03 11.60 2.35
CA LYS A 135 9.60 12.61 1.38
C LYS A 135 8.17 13.11 1.59
N GLY A 136 7.39 12.45 2.45
CA GLY A 136 5.97 12.73 2.65
C GLY A 136 5.05 12.21 1.53
N ASP A 137 5.61 11.58 0.51
CA ASP A 137 4.90 10.94 -0.59
C ASP A 137 5.77 9.79 -1.17
N TYR A 138 5.19 8.91 -1.98
CA TYR A 138 5.87 7.83 -2.69
C TYR A 138 5.50 7.85 -4.18
N THR A 139 6.36 7.30 -5.03
CA THR A 139 6.21 7.34 -6.50
C THR A 139 5.14 6.35 -6.99
N PRO A 140 4.25 6.75 -7.95
CA PRO A 140 4.08 8.07 -8.53
C PRO A 140 3.45 9.04 -7.55
N ARG A 141 3.87 10.31 -7.53
CA ARG A 141 3.36 11.31 -6.61
C ARG A 141 1.97 11.76 -6.99
N ALA A 142 1.17 12.12 -5.99
CA ALA A 142 -0.11 12.77 -6.23
C ALA A 142 0.11 14.30 -6.42
N ILE A 143 -0.25 14.80 -7.58
CA ILE A 143 -0.12 16.22 -7.95
C ILE A 143 -1.51 16.81 -8.11
N TYR A 144 -1.74 17.99 -7.51
CA TYR A 144 -2.98 18.72 -7.69
C TYR A 144 -2.92 19.59 -8.95
N ASN A 145 -3.76 19.28 -9.93
CA ASN A 145 -3.92 20.08 -11.15
C ASN A 145 -4.89 21.23 -10.88
N ARG A 146 -4.34 22.46 -10.75
CA ARG A 146 -5.13 23.64 -10.44
C ARG A 146 -6.09 24.06 -11.56
N HIS A 147 -5.79 23.70 -12.83
CA HIS A 147 -6.65 24.05 -13.96
C HIS A 147 -7.91 23.17 -14.06
N ARG A 148 -7.78 21.92 -13.63
CA ARG A 148 -8.87 20.93 -13.64
C ARG A 148 -9.50 20.74 -12.26
N GLU A 149 -8.92 21.36 -11.23
CA GLU A 149 -9.30 21.18 -9.83
C GLU A 149 -9.34 19.71 -9.39
N THR A 150 -8.43 18.90 -9.96
CA THR A 150 -8.38 17.46 -9.73
C THR A 150 -6.99 17.01 -9.32
N TRP A 151 -6.95 15.90 -8.58
CA TRP A 151 -5.71 15.19 -8.29
C TRP A 151 -5.36 14.26 -9.45
N GLU A 152 -4.10 14.26 -9.84
CA GLU A 152 -3.54 13.39 -10.86
C GLU A 152 -2.27 12.74 -10.33
N LEU A 153 -1.90 11.57 -10.88
CA LEU A 153 -0.63 10.94 -10.54
C LEU A 153 0.46 11.43 -11.50
N GLU A 154 1.66 11.65 -10.96
CA GLU A 154 2.84 12.06 -11.74
C GLU A 154 3.19 11.01 -12.80
N ASN A 155 3.45 11.45 -14.04
CA ASN A 155 3.92 10.61 -15.15
C ASN A 155 3.04 9.39 -15.46
N THR A 156 1.74 9.47 -15.22
CA THR A 156 0.79 8.43 -15.55
C THR A 156 0.23 8.59 -16.96
N GLY A 157 1.11 8.58 -17.97
CA GLY A 157 0.65 8.25 -19.32
C GLY A 157 0.17 6.79 -19.31
N PRO A 158 -0.97 6.47 -19.98
CA PRO A 158 -1.33 5.08 -20.18
C PRO A 158 -0.20 4.41 -20.99
N ASP A 159 0.17 3.20 -20.57
CA ASP A 159 1.03 2.34 -21.38
C ASP A 159 0.30 1.95 -22.68
N THR A 160 0.96 1.17 -23.54
CA THR A 160 0.37 0.64 -24.80
C THR A 160 -0.93 -0.12 -24.59
N ASN A 161 -1.24 -0.54 -23.35
CA ASN A 161 -2.45 -1.27 -22.96
C ASN A 161 -3.49 -0.39 -22.24
N GLY A 162 -3.26 0.92 -22.12
CA GLY A 162 -4.17 1.85 -21.45
C GLY A 162 -4.17 1.76 -19.93
N GLN A 163 -3.22 1.04 -19.32
CA GLN A 163 -3.08 0.92 -17.87
C GLN A 163 -2.15 1.99 -17.31
N THR A 164 -2.45 2.45 -16.11
CA THR A 164 -1.57 3.35 -15.37
C THR A 164 -0.27 2.63 -15.01
N THR A 165 0.85 3.10 -15.51
CA THR A 165 2.17 2.54 -15.23
C THR A 165 2.42 2.45 -13.72
N ASN A 166 2.93 1.30 -13.25
CA ASN A 166 3.22 1.05 -11.84
C ASN A 166 2.03 1.05 -10.86
N ALA A 167 0.79 0.86 -11.36
CA ALA A 167 -0.39 0.76 -10.52
C ALA A 167 -0.46 -0.55 -9.72
N THR A 168 0.16 -1.61 -10.24
CA THR A 168 0.00 -2.98 -9.74
C THR A 168 1.33 -3.60 -9.31
N ILE A 169 1.24 -4.57 -8.42
CA ILE A 169 2.36 -5.44 -8.00
C ILE A 169 1.91 -6.89 -7.96
N PHE A 170 2.82 -7.83 -8.19
CA PHE A 170 2.58 -9.22 -7.89
C PHE A 170 2.82 -9.46 -6.39
N HIS A 171 1.79 -9.87 -5.65
CA HIS A 171 1.90 -10.11 -4.22
C HIS A 171 2.12 -11.60 -3.96
N HIS A 172 3.30 -11.96 -3.46
CA HIS A 172 3.73 -13.35 -3.33
C HIS A 172 2.84 -14.18 -2.38
N ALA A 173 2.44 -13.61 -1.24
CA ALA A 173 1.60 -14.33 -0.28
C ALA A 173 0.18 -14.65 -0.82
N THR A 174 -0.32 -13.86 -1.78
CA THR A 174 -1.62 -14.11 -2.40
C THR A 174 -1.51 -14.83 -3.75
N GLY A 175 -0.31 -14.93 -4.32
CA GLY A 175 -0.07 -15.48 -5.64
C GLY A 175 -0.80 -14.74 -6.76
N SER A 176 -1.11 -13.46 -6.57
CA SER A 176 -1.94 -12.67 -7.49
C SER A 176 -1.43 -11.24 -7.65
N VAL A 177 -1.81 -10.62 -8.78
CA VAL A 177 -1.56 -9.21 -9.03
C VAL A 177 -2.59 -8.38 -8.28
N ILE A 178 -2.14 -7.42 -7.48
CA ILE A 178 -2.98 -6.50 -6.71
C ILE A 178 -2.56 -5.05 -6.96
N LEU A 179 -3.43 -4.11 -6.61
CA LEU A 179 -3.08 -2.69 -6.63
C LEU A 179 -2.03 -2.40 -5.55
N ARG A 180 -0.95 -1.74 -5.95
CA ARG A 180 0.14 -1.38 -5.05
C ARG A 180 -0.34 -0.49 -3.91
N ASP A 181 -1.20 0.49 -4.20
CA ASP A 181 -1.71 1.40 -3.18
C ASP A 181 -2.59 0.70 -2.14
N THR A 182 -3.27 -0.39 -2.52
CA THR A 182 -3.96 -1.26 -1.56
C THR A 182 -3.00 -1.92 -0.59
N ALA A 183 -1.90 -2.47 -1.10
CA ALA A 183 -0.88 -3.08 -0.25
C ALA A 183 -0.19 -2.04 0.65
N VAL A 184 0.12 -0.85 0.11
CA VAL A 184 0.64 0.28 0.90
C VAL A 184 -0.35 0.71 2.00
N TYR A 185 -1.65 0.77 1.70
CA TYR A 185 -2.68 1.08 2.69
C TYR A 185 -2.69 0.07 3.84
N CYS A 186 -2.70 -1.22 3.53
CA CYS A 186 -2.68 -2.29 4.54
C CYS A 186 -1.39 -2.27 5.37
N ALA A 187 -0.24 -2.03 4.74
CA ALA A 187 1.02 -1.90 5.45
C ALA A 187 1.06 -0.62 6.32
N ALA A 188 0.49 0.49 5.83
CA ALA A 188 0.35 1.72 6.63
C ALA A 188 -0.53 1.52 7.86
N GLN A 189 -1.60 0.71 7.76
CA GLN A 189 -2.42 0.28 8.91
C GLN A 189 -1.57 -0.51 9.91
N LYS A 190 -0.82 -1.52 9.44
CA LYS A 190 0.08 -2.35 10.25
C LYS A 190 1.13 -1.51 10.99
N TYR A 191 1.66 -0.48 10.34
CA TYR A 191 2.73 0.37 10.88
C TYR A 191 2.24 1.61 11.63
N GLY A 192 0.92 1.83 11.73
CA GLY A 192 0.32 2.96 12.44
C GLY A 192 0.55 4.32 11.74
N LEU A 193 0.59 4.34 10.41
CA LEU A 193 0.86 5.51 9.58
C LEU A 193 -0.45 6.06 8.96
N GLU A 194 -1.31 6.66 9.78
CA GLU A 194 -2.62 7.18 9.33
C GLU A 194 -2.56 8.18 8.16
N PRO A 195 -1.59 9.12 8.11
CA PRO A 195 -1.48 10.01 6.95
C PRO A 195 -1.14 9.25 5.66
N LEU A 196 -0.30 8.20 5.74
CA LEU A 196 0.03 7.35 4.60
C LEU A 196 -1.19 6.54 4.12
N LYS A 197 -2.03 6.04 5.03
CA LYS A 197 -3.30 5.38 4.68
C LYS A 197 -4.18 6.29 3.83
N ARG A 198 -4.39 7.53 4.29
CA ARG A 198 -5.21 8.52 3.56
C ARG A 198 -4.63 8.82 2.18
N LEU A 199 -3.31 8.94 2.08
CA LEU A 199 -2.62 9.17 0.82
C LEU A 199 -2.78 7.98 -0.15
N ALA A 200 -2.57 6.75 0.33
CA ALA A 200 -2.71 5.54 -0.46
C ALA A 200 -4.16 5.35 -0.98
N LEU A 201 -5.16 5.60 -0.14
CA LEU A 201 -6.57 5.53 -0.53
C LEU A 201 -6.90 6.56 -1.63
N ARG A 202 -6.37 7.79 -1.52
CA ARG A 202 -6.53 8.83 -2.54
C ARG A 202 -5.90 8.39 -3.86
N LYS A 203 -4.66 7.92 -3.85
CA LYS A 203 -3.94 7.46 -5.06
C LYS A 203 -4.64 6.31 -5.74
N GLN A 204 -5.17 5.36 -4.96
CA GLN A 204 -5.92 4.23 -5.49
C GLN A 204 -7.11 4.67 -6.36
N GLY A 205 -7.80 5.73 -5.98
CA GLY A 205 -8.91 6.30 -6.75
C GLY A 205 -8.50 6.98 -8.07
N LEU A 206 -7.23 7.27 -8.26
CA LEU A 206 -6.71 7.96 -9.45
C LEU A 206 -6.27 7.00 -10.57
N HIS A 207 -6.21 5.70 -10.31
CA HIS A 207 -5.85 4.73 -11.33
C HIS A 207 -6.99 4.48 -12.33
N SER A 208 -6.63 4.28 -13.58
CA SER A 208 -7.55 3.94 -14.68
C SER A 208 -7.07 2.71 -15.45
N GLY A 209 -7.98 2.08 -16.20
CA GLY A 209 -7.65 0.92 -17.04
C GLY A 209 -7.35 -0.37 -16.26
N ILE A 210 -7.63 -0.43 -14.97
CA ILE A 210 -7.34 -1.60 -14.13
C ILE A 210 -8.32 -2.75 -14.45
N GLN A 211 -7.78 -3.94 -14.63
CA GLN A 211 -8.57 -5.14 -14.93
C GLN A 211 -9.48 -5.53 -13.74
N CYS A 212 -10.66 -6.09 -14.05
CA CYS A 212 -11.60 -6.55 -13.03
C CYS A 212 -10.96 -7.60 -12.09
N SER A 213 -10.14 -8.50 -12.61
CA SER A 213 -9.41 -9.49 -11.82
C SER A 213 -8.52 -8.85 -10.76
N THR A 214 -7.76 -7.84 -11.16
CA THR A 214 -6.87 -7.10 -10.24
C THR A 214 -7.66 -6.34 -9.18
N ILE A 215 -8.80 -5.71 -9.54
CA ILE A 215 -9.66 -5.03 -8.57
C ILE A 215 -10.22 -6.03 -7.56
N LEU A 216 -10.73 -7.18 -8.00
CA LEU A 216 -11.30 -8.19 -7.12
C LEU A 216 -10.24 -8.84 -6.22
N SER A 217 -9.04 -9.16 -6.76
CA SER A 217 -7.92 -9.66 -5.96
C SER A 217 -7.47 -8.63 -4.91
N SER A 218 -7.43 -7.35 -5.28
CA SER A 218 -7.07 -6.27 -4.36
C SER A 218 -8.12 -6.07 -3.27
N ALA A 219 -9.41 -6.15 -3.62
CA ALA A 219 -10.50 -6.09 -2.65
C ALA A 219 -10.40 -7.25 -1.65
N ARG A 220 -10.18 -8.48 -2.13
CA ARG A 220 -9.97 -9.65 -1.27
C ARG A 220 -8.77 -9.49 -0.36
N TYR A 221 -7.66 -8.97 -0.89
CA TYR A 221 -6.47 -8.64 -0.11
C TYR A 221 -6.76 -7.62 0.99
N ALA A 222 -7.51 -6.56 0.67
CA ALA A 222 -7.93 -5.54 1.64
C ALA A 222 -8.74 -6.16 2.79
N TYR A 223 -9.71 -7.03 2.47
CA TYR A 223 -10.53 -7.71 3.47
C TYR A 223 -9.72 -8.65 4.38
N ALA A 224 -8.67 -9.28 3.84
CA ALA A 224 -7.79 -10.16 4.61
C ALA A 224 -6.79 -9.41 5.49
N ASN A 225 -6.41 -8.17 5.13
CA ASN A 225 -5.31 -7.43 5.76
C ASN A 225 -5.76 -6.13 6.47
N THR A 226 -7.06 -5.90 6.60
CA THR A 226 -7.61 -4.81 7.42
C THR A 226 -8.52 -5.37 8.50
N PRO A 227 -8.50 -4.80 9.72
CA PRO A 227 -9.41 -5.19 10.78
C PRO A 227 -10.87 -4.81 10.42
N ASP A 228 -11.84 -5.38 11.13
CA ASP A 228 -13.25 -5.22 10.78
C ASP A 228 -13.80 -3.82 11.01
N ASP A 229 -13.22 -3.08 11.92
CA ASP A 229 -13.51 -1.67 12.20
C ASP A 229 -12.94 -0.70 11.14
N GLU A 230 -11.99 -1.16 10.32
CA GLU A 230 -11.41 -0.35 9.24
C GLU A 230 -12.25 -0.49 7.95
N SER A 231 -13.28 0.35 7.85
CA SER A 231 -14.27 0.26 6.75
C SER A 231 -13.90 1.05 5.50
N LYS A 232 -13.00 2.05 5.56
CA LYS A 232 -12.78 3.01 4.46
C LYS A 232 -12.32 2.37 3.17
N LEU A 233 -11.30 1.51 3.23
CA LEU A 233 -10.79 0.82 2.05
C LEU A 233 -11.82 -0.20 1.51
N ARG A 234 -12.52 -0.91 2.41
CA ARG A 234 -13.57 -1.85 2.03
C ARG A 234 -14.73 -1.12 1.34
N ALA A 235 -15.21 -0.02 1.91
CA ALA A 235 -16.26 0.81 1.31
C ALA A 235 -15.87 1.36 -0.07
N HIS A 236 -14.60 1.77 -0.24
CA HIS A 236 -14.08 2.19 -1.54
C HIS A 236 -14.24 1.08 -2.61
N TYR A 237 -13.89 -0.17 -2.28
CA TYR A 237 -14.06 -1.29 -3.21
C TYR A 237 -15.52 -1.61 -3.51
N LEU A 238 -16.36 -1.62 -2.49
CA LEU A 238 -17.81 -1.86 -2.66
C LEU A 238 -18.43 -0.79 -3.58
N ALA A 239 -18.13 0.48 -3.33
CA ALA A 239 -18.59 1.60 -4.16
C ALA A 239 -18.08 1.51 -5.60
N LEU A 240 -16.80 1.14 -5.80
CA LEU A 240 -16.22 0.95 -7.13
C LEU A 240 -16.91 -0.16 -7.90
N ILE A 241 -17.13 -1.32 -7.29
CA ILE A 241 -17.80 -2.47 -7.92
C ILE A 241 -19.26 -2.12 -8.27
N ILE A 242 -20.00 -1.47 -7.36
CA ILE A 242 -21.39 -1.05 -7.59
C ILE A 242 -21.47 -0.03 -8.73
N ARG A 243 -20.59 0.97 -8.74
CA ARG A 243 -20.53 1.99 -9.80
C ARG A 243 -20.23 1.39 -11.17
N CYS A 244 -19.30 0.44 -11.23
CA CYS A 244 -18.89 -0.24 -12.46
C CYS A 244 -19.60 -1.59 -12.66
N ARG A 245 -20.76 -1.82 -12.06
CA ARG A 245 -21.48 -3.11 -12.07
C ARG A 245 -21.74 -3.66 -13.48
N SER A 246 -21.95 -2.81 -14.47
CA SER A 246 -22.15 -3.24 -15.86
C SER A 246 -20.93 -3.98 -16.43
N THR A 247 -19.71 -3.61 -16.03
CA THR A 247 -18.47 -4.27 -16.41
C THR A 247 -18.29 -5.57 -15.63
N PHE A 248 -18.47 -5.52 -14.31
CA PHE A 248 -18.26 -6.68 -13.44
C PHE A 248 -19.24 -7.82 -13.72
N LYS A 249 -20.53 -7.54 -13.96
CA LYS A 249 -21.53 -8.59 -14.25
C LYS A 249 -21.25 -9.38 -15.55
N ARG A 250 -20.43 -8.83 -16.43
CA ARG A 250 -20.04 -9.51 -17.69
C ARG A 250 -18.69 -10.22 -17.57
N SER A 251 -18.03 -10.05 -16.45
CA SER A 251 -16.71 -10.64 -16.23
C SER A 251 -16.85 -12.04 -15.65
N GLY A 252 -16.34 -13.05 -16.34
CA GLY A 252 -16.23 -14.42 -15.81
C GLY A 252 -15.39 -14.47 -14.52
N THR A 253 -14.46 -13.53 -14.34
CA THR A 253 -13.67 -13.38 -13.12
C THR A 253 -14.55 -13.10 -11.91
N MET A 254 -15.61 -12.27 -12.07
CA MET A 254 -16.54 -11.98 -10.99
C MET A 254 -17.25 -13.24 -10.51
N GLN A 255 -17.72 -14.07 -11.44
CA GLN A 255 -18.35 -15.35 -11.09
C GLN A 255 -17.39 -16.25 -10.32
N MET A 256 -16.17 -16.45 -10.85
CA MET A 256 -15.15 -17.27 -10.19
C MET A 256 -14.80 -16.78 -8.79
N GLU A 257 -14.73 -15.47 -8.60
CA GLU A 257 -14.46 -14.87 -7.29
C GLU A 257 -15.65 -15.01 -6.33
N MET A 258 -16.88 -14.92 -6.81
CA MET A 258 -18.08 -15.17 -5.99
C MET A 258 -18.16 -16.64 -5.56
N GLU A 259 -17.78 -17.58 -6.41
CA GLU A 259 -17.74 -19.01 -6.06
C GLU A 259 -16.73 -19.32 -4.93
N LYS A 260 -15.63 -18.55 -4.84
CA LYS A 260 -14.69 -18.62 -3.71
C LYS A 260 -15.29 -18.10 -2.41
N GLY A 261 -16.36 -17.34 -2.47
CA GLY A 261 -17.08 -16.79 -1.33
C GLY A 261 -16.28 -15.81 -0.47
N GLY A 262 -16.71 -15.63 0.76
CA GLY A 262 -16.06 -14.80 1.78
C GLY A 262 -16.81 -13.50 2.08
N LYS A 263 -16.36 -12.79 3.13
CA LYS A 263 -17.01 -11.59 3.68
C LYS A 263 -17.21 -10.48 2.64
N LEU A 264 -16.25 -10.31 1.70
CA LEU A 264 -16.35 -9.33 0.62
C LEU A 264 -17.68 -9.44 -0.15
N PHE A 265 -18.11 -10.66 -0.50
CA PHE A 265 -19.31 -10.85 -1.33
C PHE A 265 -20.57 -10.73 -0.53
N PHE A 266 -20.57 -11.08 0.77
CA PHE A 266 -21.67 -10.79 1.66
C PHE A 266 -21.86 -9.27 1.80
N ASP A 267 -20.80 -8.53 2.11
CA ASP A 267 -20.86 -7.08 2.24
C ASP A 267 -21.27 -6.41 0.92
N LEU A 268 -20.82 -6.94 -0.22
CA LEU A 268 -21.20 -6.47 -1.55
C LEU A 268 -22.71 -6.69 -1.80
N PHE A 269 -23.25 -7.83 -1.41
CA PHE A 269 -24.68 -8.11 -1.54
C PHE A 269 -25.50 -7.10 -0.72
N VAL A 270 -25.12 -6.89 0.55
CA VAL A 270 -25.79 -5.92 1.42
C VAL A 270 -25.70 -4.50 0.85
N ALA A 271 -24.51 -4.09 0.38
CA ALA A 271 -24.30 -2.77 -0.22
C ALA A 271 -25.11 -2.57 -1.51
N MET A 272 -25.27 -3.62 -2.31
CA MET A 272 -26.12 -3.58 -3.51
C MET A 272 -27.60 -3.46 -3.17
N CYS A 273 -28.10 -4.16 -2.13
CA CYS A 273 -29.49 -4.03 -1.65
C CYS A 273 -29.75 -2.58 -1.20
N ASN A 274 -28.89 -2.03 -0.35
CA ASN A 274 -29.00 -0.64 0.11
C ASN A 274 -29.01 0.34 -1.05
N HIS A 275 -28.13 0.16 -2.05
CA HIS A 275 -28.10 1.01 -3.23
C HIS A 275 -29.41 0.92 -4.07
N MET A 276 -30.01 -0.25 -4.17
CA MET A 276 -31.30 -0.40 -4.86
C MET A 276 -32.44 0.30 -4.11
N ASP A 277 -32.44 0.23 -2.78
CA ASP A 277 -33.42 0.91 -1.95
C ASP A 277 -33.30 2.44 -2.07
N ASP A 278 -32.07 2.96 -2.05
CA ASP A 278 -31.78 4.39 -2.27
C ASP A 278 -32.29 4.88 -3.65
N LEU A 279 -32.08 4.06 -4.70
CA LEU A 279 -32.59 4.38 -6.05
C LEU A 279 -34.12 4.34 -6.13
N ALA A 280 -34.79 3.46 -5.38
CA ALA A 280 -36.24 3.39 -5.31
C ALA A 280 -36.82 4.65 -4.62
N ILE A 281 -36.22 5.06 -3.51
CA ILE A 281 -36.58 6.28 -2.79
C ILE A 281 -36.39 7.52 -3.66
N ALA A 282 -35.23 7.63 -4.34
CA ALA A 282 -34.95 8.76 -5.23
C ALA A 282 -35.93 8.87 -6.40
N LYS A 283 -36.42 7.75 -6.95
CA LYS A 283 -37.44 7.75 -7.99
C LYS A 283 -38.82 8.16 -7.46
N SER A 284 -39.19 7.73 -6.25
CA SER A 284 -40.47 8.11 -5.65
C SER A 284 -40.56 9.58 -5.25
N SER A 285 -39.43 10.23 -4.98
CA SER A 285 -39.37 11.66 -4.65
C SER A 285 -39.44 12.57 -5.86
N LEU A 286 -39.27 12.02 -7.08
CA LEU A 286 -39.31 12.76 -8.36
C LEU A 286 -40.64 12.58 -9.12
N ALA A 287 -41.52 11.70 -8.63
CA ALA A 287 -42.83 11.45 -9.20
C ALA A 287 -43.93 12.20 -8.42
#